data_f88981dd4b21a693cddbdcc73296514e
#
_entry.id   f88981dd4b21a693cddbdcc73296514e
#
_cell.length_a   1.000
_cell.length_b   1.000
_cell.length_c   1.000
_cell.angle_alpha   90.00
_cell.angle_beta   90.00
_cell.angle_gamma   90.00
#
_symmetry.space_group_name_H-M   'P 1'
#
loop_
_entity.id
_entity.type
_entity.pdbx_description
1 polymer ?
#
loop_
_entity_poly.entity_id
_entity_poly.type
_entity_poly.pdbx_seq_one_letter_code
_entity_poly.pdbx_strand_id
1 'polypeptide(L)'
;MTENVKIEHIDYSIHTRSIDIFTIGCNGDCKGCCNPEIKDWGKNGMDIGSCIDKVVELDKSFDKLVDRIFIVGGDPVDAFYKNKHDIKLLINSLRIYVDKPIYLFTRYELREIPEELKNIVDYIKTGAYIPELATEDNIQYGIKLATSNQRIYKHDWKKVWSVEND
;
A
#
# COMPACT_ATOMS: atom_id res chain seq x y z
N MET A 1 11.83 9.78 20.77
CA MET A 1 10.52 9.12 20.56
C MET A 1 10.23 8.99 19.08
N THR A 2 9.82 7.82 18.63
CA THR A 2 9.32 7.63 17.28
C THR A 2 7.93 8.27 17.16
N GLU A 3 7.71 9.03 16.09
CA GLU A 3 6.40 9.57 15.79
C GLU A 3 5.48 8.46 15.30
N ASN A 4 4.21 8.51 15.67
CA ASN A 4 3.23 7.53 15.23
C ASN A 4 2.91 7.68 13.75
N VAL A 5 2.70 6.56 13.08
CA VAL A 5 2.17 6.55 11.72
C VAL A 5 0.70 6.97 11.76
N LYS A 6 0.33 7.82 10.84
CA LYS A 6 -1.04 8.33 10.70
C LYS A 6 -1.61 7.91 9.34
N ILE A 7 -2.92 7.75 9.32
CA ILE A 7 -3.67 7.40 8.11
C ILE A 7 -4.52 8.60 7.71
N GLU A 8 -4.39 9.04 6.46
CA GLU A 8 -5.14 10.17 5.92
C GLU A 8 -6.63 9.85 5.81
N HIS A 9 -6.93 8.77 5.11
CA HIS A 9 -8.31 8.31 4.91
C HIS A 9 -8.31 6.88 4.39
N ILE A 10 -9.51 6.31 4.31
CA ILE A 10 -9.75 4.96 3.83
C ILE A 10 -10.90 5.02 2.83
N ASP A 11 -10.69 4.47 1.63
CA ASP A 11 -11.69 4.43 0.57
C ASP A 11 -11.97 3.00 0.13
N TYR A 12 -13.13 2.79 -0.48
CA TYR A 12 -13.45 1.58 -1.23
C TYR A 12 -13.44 1.88 -2.73
N SER A 13 -12.72 1.06 -3.50
CA SER A 13 -12.68 1.15 -4.95
C SER A 13 -13.41 -0.04 -5.58
N ILE A 14 -14.48 0.23 -6.31
CA ILE A 14 -15.23 -0.82 -7.01
C ILE A 14 -14.45 -1.38 -8.21
N HIS A 15 -13.62 -0.57 -8.83
CA HIS A 15 -12.84 -1.00 -10.00
C HIS A 15 -11.79 -2.06 -9.66
N THR A 16 -11.15 -1.93 -8.51
CA THR A 16 -10.15 -2.87 -8.02
C THR A 16 -10.70 -3.81 -6.95
N ARG A 17 -11.95 -3.59 -6.51
CA ARG A 17 -12.61 -4.32 -5.42
C ARG A 17 -11.75 -4.34 -4.17
N SER A 18 -11.20 -3.18 -3.83
CA SER A 18 -10.23 -3.03 -2.75
C SER A 18 -10.67 -2.01 -1.71
N ILE A 19 -10.23 -2.22 -0.47
CA ILE A 19 -10.21 -1.18 0.55
C ILE A 19 -8.82 -0.56 0.51
N ASP A 20 -8.76 0.75 0.26
CA ASP A 20 -7.53 1.50 0.07
C ASP A 20 -7.23 2.32 1.31
N ILE A 21 -6.07 2.07 1.93
CA ILE A 21 -5.60 2.75 3.14
C ILE A 21 -4.50 3.73 2.73
N PHE A 22 -4.73 5.02 2.94
CA PHE A 22 -3.80 6.09 2.55
C PHE A 22 -2.95 6.52 3.75
N THR A 23 -1.68 6.09 3.78
CA THR A 23 -0.73 6.49 4.81
C THR A 23 -0.25 7.93 4.58
N ILE A 24 0.01 8.65 5.66
CA ILE A 24 0.59 10.00 5.61
C ILE A 24 2.10 9.91 5.60
N GLY A 25 2.73 10.72 4.76
CA GLY A 25 4.18 10.92 4.72
C GLY A 25 4.86 10.21 3.58
N CYS A 26 5.74 10.92 2.92
CA CYS A 26 6.59 10.41 1.85
C CYS A 26 7.84 11.27 1.72
N ASN A 27 9.00 10.64 1.63
CA ASN A 27 10.28 11.31 1.41
C ASN A 27 10.64 11.41 -0.08
N GLY A 28 9.75 10.92 -0.96
CA GLY A 28 9.96 10.96 -2.40
C GLY A 28 9.66 12.32 -3.03
N ASP A 29 10.16 12.51 -4.24
CA ASP A 29 10.00 13.74 -5.01
C ASP A 29 9.56 13.42 -6.44
N CYS A 30 8.52 12.62 -6.58
CA CYS A 30 7.98 12.24 -7.88
C CYS A 30 7.27 13.42 -8.54
N LYS A 31 7.71 13.83 -9.73
CA LYS A 31 6.99 14.82 -10.53
C LYS A 31 5.61 14.30 -10.89
N GLY A 32 4.58 15.14 -10.71
CA GLY A 32 3.21 14.77 -11.02
C GLY A 32 2.60 13.78 -10.03
N CYS A 33 3.11 13.73 -8.78
CA CYS A 33 2.51 12.93 -7.72
C CYS A 33 1.01 13.19 -7.60
N CYS A 34 0.20 12.12 -7.58
CA CYS A 34 -1.27 12.25 -7.52
C CYS A 34 -1.77 12.71 -6.15
N ASN A 35 -0.97 12.58 -5.09
CA ASN A 35 -1.35 12.95 -3.72
C ASN A 35 -0.27 13.78 -3.03
N PRO A 36 0.12 14.95 -3.57
CA PRO A 36 1.22 15.75 -2.99
C PRO A 36 0.91 16.25 -1.57
N GLU A 37 -0.37 16.42 -1.23
CA GLU A 37 -0.81 16.93 0.07
C GLU A 37 -0.59 15.94 1.22
N ILE A 38 -0.47 14.66 0.96
CA ILE A 38 -0.25 13.65 2.02
C ILE A 38 1.22 13.32 2.24
N LYS A 39 2.12 14.00 1.57
CA LYS A 39 3.58 13.87 1.80
C LYS A 39 4.02 14.48 3.12
N ASP A 40 3.29 15.47 3.61
CA ASP A 40 3.64 16.19 4.83
C ASP A 40 3.43 15.33 6.08
N TRP A 41 4.52 14.94 6.73
CA TRP A 41 4.52 14.14 7.97
C TRP A 41 3.76 14.81 9.12
N GLY A 42 3.65 16.13 9.11
CA GLY A 42 2.93 16.90 10.14
C GLY A 42 1.41 16.90 9.97
N LYS A 43 0.90 16.35 8.88
CA LYS A 43 -0.54 16.35 8.61
C LYS A 43 -1.30 15.53 9.65
N ASN A 44 -2.47 16.01 10.07
CA ASN A 44 -3.35 15.27 10.97
C ASN A 44 -4.00 14.09 10.23
N GLY A 45 -4.20 13.02 10.96
CA GLY A 45 -4.85 11.83 10.44
C GLY A 45 -5.32 10.92 11.56
N MET A 46 -5.94 9.80 11.20
CA MET A 46 -6.39 8.81 12.18
C MET A 46 -5.23 7.94 12.64
N ASP A 47 -5.33 7.41 13.85
CA ASP A 47 -4.39 6.43 14.38
C ASP A 47 -4.64 5.03 13.78
N ILE A 48 -3.70 4.11 14.03
CA ILE A 48 -3.76 2.74 13.50
C ILE A 48 -5.00 1.98 14.02
N GLY A 49 -5.33 2.13 15.30
CA GLY A 49 -6.51 1.46 15.88
C GLY A 49 -7.80 1.87 15.21
N SER A 50 -8.00 3.17 15.03
CA SER A 50 -9.17 3.72 14.32
C SER A 50 -9.20 3.28 12.87
N CYS A 51 -8.06 3.19 12.21
CA CYS A 51 -7.94 2.67 10.85
C CYS A 51 -8.42 1.22 10.76
N ILE A 52 -7.94 0.36 11.65
CA ILE A 52 -8.32 -1.06 11.69
C ILE A 52 -9.84 -1.19 11.88
N ASP A 53 -10.42 -0.46 12.82
CA ASP A 53 -11.86 -0.48 13.08
C ASP A 53 -12.66 -0.08 11.84
N LYS A 54 -12.20 0.95 11.13
CA LYS A 54 -12.86 1.42 9.89
C LYS A 54 -12.76 0.39 8.77
N VAL A 55 -11.61 -0.25 8.59
CA VAL A 55 -11.44 -1.29 7.56
C VAL A 55 -12.33 -2.50 7.85
N VAL A 56 -12.39 -2.93 9.12
CA VAL A 56 -13.27 -4.04 9.54
C VAL A 56 -14.75 -3.69 9.25
N GLU A 57 -15.16 -2.47 9.55
CA GLU A 57 -16.53 -1.98 9.26
C GLU A 57 -16.82 -2.02 7.75
N LEU A 58 -15.91 -1.52 6.92
CA LEU A 58 -16.06 -1.52 5.46
C LEU A 58 -16.10 -2.94 4.88
N ASP A 59 -15.24 -3.82 5.36
CA ASP A 59 -15.22 -5.23 4.91
C ASP A 59 -16.54 -5.92 5.21
N LYS A 60 -17.11 -5.72 6.38
CA LYS A 60 -18.42 -6.25 6.74
C LYS A 60 -19.55 -5.65 5.91
N SER A 61 -19.50 -4.34 5.66
CA SER A 61 -20.54 -3.61 4.93
C SER A 61 -20.58 -3.99 3.45
N PHE A 62 -19.42 -4.17 2.82
CA PHE A 62 -19.30 -4.54 1.41
C PHE A 62 -19.23 -6.05 1.16
N ASP A 63 -18.98 -6.84 2.21
CA ASP A 63 -18.98 -8.31 2.18
C ASP A 63 -18.19 -8.86 0.99
N LYS A 64 -18.87 -9.58 0.08
CA LYS A 64 -18.23 -10.24 -1.09
C LYS A 64 -17.71 -9.27 -2.16
N LEU A 65 -17.89 -7.97 -1.98
CA LEU A 65 -17.41 -6.95 -2.90
C LEU A 65 -15.95 -6.51 -2.60
N VAL A 66 -15.35 -7.02 -1.53
CA VAL A 66 -13.95 -6.74 -1.18
C VAL A 66 -13.10 -7.97 -1.43
N ASP A 67 -12.16 -7.86 -2.36
CA ASP A 67 -11.23 -8.95 -2.71
C ASP A 67 -9.85 -8.76 -2.10
N ARG A 68 -9.48 -7.54 -1.74
CA ARG A 68 -8.11 -7.19 -1.36
C ARG A 68 -8.02 -5.86 -0.61
N ILE A 69 -6.88 -5.65 0.03
CA ILE A 69 -6.55 -4.42 0.74
C ILE A 69 -5.33 -3.79 0.10
N PHE A 70 -5.39 -2.49 -0.20
CA PHE A 70 -4.25 -1.70 -0.68
C PHE A 70 -3.76 -0.79 0.43
N ILE A 71 -2.46 -0.84 0.70
CA ILE A 71 -1.79 0.14 1.55
C ILE A 71 -1.01 1.05 0.61
N VAL A 72 -1.49 2.26 0.50
CA VAL A 72 -1.06 3.28 -0.47
C VAL A 72 -0.81 4.61 0.27
N GLY A 73 -0.85 5.72 -0.42
CA GLY A 73 -0.87 7.04 0.19
C GLY A 73 0.36 7.85 -0.14
N GLY A 74 1.06 8.35 0.87
CA GLY A 74 2.40 8.89 0.75
C GLY A 74 3.32 7.78 0.26
N ASP A 75 4.09 7.19 1.16
CA ASP A 75 4.79 5.94 0.84
C ASP A 75 4.84 5.04 2.10
N PRO A 76 4.20 3.87 2.07
CA PRO A 76 4.18 2.97 3.23
C PRO A 76 5.56 2.45 3.66
N VAL A 77 6.53 2.38 2.74
CA VAL A 77 7.90 2.00 3.09
C VAL A 77 8.58 3.12 3.89
N ASP A 78 8.38 4.38 3.50
CA ASP A 78 8.85 5.52 4.29
C ASP A 78 8.19 5.54 5.67
N ALA A 79 6.89 5.24 5.74
CA ALA A 79 6.18 5.11 7.01
C ALA A 79 6.75 3.98 7.88
N PHE A 80 7.14 2.86 7.28
CA PHE A 80 7.81 1.75 7.97
C PHE A 80 9.17 2.19 8.54
N TYR A 81 9.95 2.95 7.80
CA TYR A 81 11.21 3.50 8.31
C TYR A 81 10.99 4.49 9.46
N LYS A 82 9.89 5.23 9.41
CA LYS A 82 9.51 6.18 10.46
C LYS A 82 9.12 5.46 11.76
N ASN A 83 8.27 4.46 11.66
CA ASN A 83 7.81 3.65 12.80
C ASN A 83 7.39 2.25 12.32
N LYS A 84 8.33 1.32 12.31
CA LYS A 84 8.07 -0.05 11.85
C LYS A 84 7.04 -0.79 12.72
N HIS A 85 6.96 -0.48 14.02
CA HIS A 85 6.01 -1.10 14.92
C HIS A 85 4.57 -0.82 14.47
N ASP A 86 4.26 0.43 14.14
CA ASP A 86 2.91 0.83 13.72
C ASP A 86 2.50 0.17 12.39
N ILE A 87 3.40 0.10 11.42
CA ILE A 87 3.10 -0.56 10.14
C ILE A 87 2.92 -2.07 10.31
N LYS A 88 3.75 -2.71 11.13
CA LYS A 88 3.60 -4.14 11.46
C LYS A 88 2.29 -4.40 12.18
N LEU A 89 1.93 -3.54 13.13
CA LEU A 89 0.67 -3.62 13.85
C LEU A 89 -0.52 -3.53 12.88
N LEU A 90 -0.50 -2.57 11.97
CA LEU A 90 -1.54 -2.40 10.96
C LEU A 90 -1.70 -3.67 10.12
N ILE A 91 -0.62 -4.15 9.52
CA ILE A 91 -0.66 -5.30 8.61
C ILE A 91 -1.08 -6.58 9.34
N ASN A 92 -0.49 -6.86 10.49
CA ASN A 92 -0.82 -8.07 11.26
C ASN A 92 -2.26 -8.05 11.76
N SER A 93 -2.77 -6.90 12.17
CA SER A 93 -4.18 -6.75 12.58
C SER A 93 -5.14 -6.96 11.40
N LEU A 94 -4.81 -6.44 10.24
CA LEU A 94 -5.62 -6.66 9.03
C LEU A 94 -5.68 -8.15 8.67
N ARG A 95 -4.59 -8.90 8.81
CA ARG A 95 -4.59 -10.35 8.59
C ARG A 95 -5.52 -11.09 9.55
N ILE A 96 -5.55 -10.67 10.82
CA ILE A 96 -6.38 -11.33 11.84
C ILE A 96 -7.86 -11.01 11.63
N TYR A 97 -8.20 -9.75 11.39
CA TYR A 97 -9.60 -9.28 11.43
C TYR A 97 -10.28 -9.24 10.07
N VAL A 98 -9.54 -9.14 8.98
CA VAL A 98 -10.10 -9.00 7.63
C VAL A 98 -9.77 -10.20 6.76
N ASP A 99 -8.55 -10.73 6.86
CA ASP A 99 -8.08 -11.93 6.14
C ASP A 99 -8.27 -11.84 4.62
N LYS A 100 -7.86 -10.72 4.05
CA LYS A 100 -7.82 -10.50 2.59
C LYS A 100 -6.37 -10.28 2.15
N PRO A 101 -6.02 -10.59 0.88
CA PRO A 101 -4.68 -10.28 0.36
C PRO A 101 -4.32 -8.81 0.53
N ILE A 102 -3.10 -8.56 1.00
CA ILE A 102 -2.59 -7.21 1.27
C ILE A 102 -1.57 -6.84 0.20
N TYR A 103 -1.81 -5.71 -0.48
CA TYR A 103 -0.94 -5.11 -1.48
C TYR A 103 -0.30 -3.86 -0.89
N LEU A 104 1.02 -3.78 -0.95
CA LEU A 104 1.79 -2.60 -0.53
C LEU A 104 2.24 -1.84 -1.77
N PHE A 105 1.92 -0.56 -1.84
CA PHE A 105 2.29 0.29 -2.98
C PHE A 105 3.42 1.22 -2.56
N THR A 106 4.55 1.17 -3.26
CA THR A 106 5.71 2.00 -2.97
C THR A 106 6.42 2.45 -4.25
N ARG A 107 7.18 3.54 -4.15
CA ARG A 107 8.08 4.01 -5.20
C ARG A 107 9.41 3.27 -5.22
N TYR A 108 9.72 2.56 -4.16
CA TYR A 108 10.97 1.79 -4.05
C TYR A 108 10.97 0.58 -4.99
N GLU A 109 12.15 0.14 -5.37
CA GLU A 109 12.35 -1.13 -6.05
C GLU A 109 12.34 -2.28 -5.04
N LEU A 110 12.03 -3.48 -5.50
CA LEU A 110 11.87 -4.64 -4.61
C LEU A 110 13.09 -4.88 -3.70
N ARG A 111 14.29 -4.73 -4.24
CA ARG A 111 15.56 -4.92 -3.50
C ARG A 111 15.80 -3.90 -2.38
N GLU A 112 15.14 -2.74 -2.47
CA GLU A 112 15.31 -1.65 -1.51
C GLU A 112 14.35 -1.76 -0.31
N ILE A 113 13.38 -2.67 -0.39
CA ILE A 113 12.33 -2.81 0.64
C ILE A 113 12.85 -3.73 1.75
N PRO A 114 12.69 -3.34 3.04
CA PRO A 114 13.11 -4.19 4.16
C PRO A 114 12.47 -5.58 4.14
N GLU A 115 13.28 -6.60 4.39
CA GLU A 115 12.80 -8.00 4.44
C GLU A 115 11.67 -8.20 5.46
N GLU A 116 11.75 -7.53 6.61
CA GLU A 116 10.69 -7.59 7.63
C GLU A 116 9.34 -7.16 7.06
N LEU A 117 9.32 -6.15 6.21
CA LEU A 117 8.09 -5.64 5.59
C LEU A 117 7.64 -6.57 4.46
N LYS A 118 8.55 -7.02 3.61
CA LYS A 118 8.24 -7.95 2.54
C LYS A 118 7.59 -9.24 3.06
N ASN A 119 8.06 -9.74 4.18
CA ASN A 119 7.60 -11.02 4.72
C ASN A 119 6.16 -11.00 5.27
N ILE A 120 5.57 -9.84 5.46
CA ILE A 120 4.22 -9.72 6.05
C ILE A 120 3.14 -9.27 5.05
N VAL A 121 3.48 -9.02 3.80
CA VAL A 121 2.53 -8.66 2.74
C VAL A 121 2.46 -9.72 1.65
N ASP A 122 1.40 -9.71 0.86
CA ASP A 122 1.17 -10.71 -0.18
C ASP A 122 1.62 -10.24 -1.55
N TYR A 123 1.48 -8.93 -1.81
CA TYR A 123 1.84 -8.31 -3.09
C TYR A 123 2.53 -6.98 -2.83
N ILE A 124 3.49 -6.62 -3.67
CA ILE A 124 4.15 -5.32 -3.63
C ILE A 124 4.14 -4.71 -5.02
N LYS A 125 3.56 -3.51 -5.12
CA LYS A 125 3.72 -2.67 -6.31
C LYS A 125 4.95 -1.80 -6.10
N THR A 126 5.92 -1.93 -7.00
CA THR A 126 7.20 -1.22 -6.98
C THR A 126 7.29 -0.17 -8.06
N GLY A 127 8.26 0.72 -7.93
CA GLY A 127 8.62 1.69 -8.95
C GLY A 127 7.97 3.05 -8.79
N ALA A 128 8.79 4.09 -8.90
CA ALA A 128 8.35 5.47 -8.83
C ALA A 128 7.48 5.84 -10.04
N TYR A 129 6.62 6.86 -9.87
CA TYR A 129 5.94 7.48 -10.99
C TYR A 129 6.94 8.28 -11.82
N ILE A 130 7.09 7.92 -13.09
CA ILE A 130 7.98 8.59 -14.04
C ILE A 130 7.12 9.07 -15.22
N PRO A 131 6.82 10.40 -15.32
CA PRO A 131 5.91 10.92 -16.34
C PRO A 131 6.28 10.52 -17.78
N GLU A 132 7.56 10.44 -18.10
CA GLU A 132 8.07 10.08 -19.42
C GLU A 132 7.77 8.63 -19.81
N LEU A 133 7.42 7.79 -18.81
CA LEU A 133 7.06 6.38 -19.01
C LEU A 133 5.56 6.13 -18.83
N ALA A 134 4.74 7.18 -18.87
CA ALA A 134 3.29 7.06 -18.75
C ALA A 134 2.73 6.14 -19.84
N THR A 135 1.81 5.25 -19.47
CA THR A 135 1.24 4.25 -20.37
C THR A 135 -0.19 3.90 -19.95
N GLU A 136 -0.98 3.45 -20.91
CA GLU A 136 -2.32 2.90 -20.66
C GLU A 136 -2.31 1.36 -20.60
N ASP A 137 -1.19 0.73 -20.94
CA ASP A 137 -1.11 -0.71 -21.21
C ASP A 137 -0.48 -1.54 -20.09
N ASN A 138 -0.07 -0.91 -18.98
CA ASN A 138 0.54 -1.64 -17.87
C ASN A 138 -0.53 -2.10 -16.87
N ILE A 139 -1.10 -3.27 -17.13
CA ILE A 139 -2.12 -3.88 -16.28
C ILE A 139 -1.55 -5.16 -15.66
N GLN A 140 -1.52 -5.23 -14.34
CA GLN A 140 -1.03 -6.40 -13.60
C GLN A 140 -2.02 -6.75 -12.49
N TYR A 141 -2.39 -8.02 -12.38
CA TYR A 141 -3.39 -8.50 -11.41
C TYR A 141 -4.70 -7.70 -11.43
N GLY A 142 -5.11 -7.22 -12.64
CA GLY A 142 -6.30 -6.40 -12.82
C GLY A 142 -6.14 -4.95 -12.38
N ILE A 143 -4.92 -4.51 -12.03
CA ILE A 143 -4.62 -3.16 -11.56
C ILE A 143 -3.89 -2.41 -12.67
N LYS A 144 -4.43 -1.25 -13.07
CA LYS A 144 -3.80 -0.38 -14.05
C LYS A 144 -2.72 0.46 -13.38
N LEU A 145 -1.48 0.30 -13.81
CA LEU A 145 -0.32 1.06 -13.33
C LEU A 145 -0.06 2.25 -14.25
N ALA A 146 0.40 3.35 -13.66
CA ALA A 146 0.52 4.62 -14.38
C ALA A 146 1.69 4.69 -15.35
N THR A 147 2.79 4.01 -15.05
CA THR A 147 4.02 4.07 -15.84
C THR A 147 4.58 2.68 -16.12
N SER A 148 5.30 2.55 -17.24
CA SER A 148 5.78 1.25 -17.74
C SER A 148 6.86 0.60 -16.88
N ASN A 149 7.55 1.36 -16.03
CA ASN A 149 8.56 0.85 -15.11
C ASN A 149 7.98 0.17 -13.87
N GLN A 150 6.69 0.40 -13.57
CA GLN A 150 6.07 -0.13 -12.37
C GLN A 150 5.73 -1.61 -12.53
N ARG A 151 5.87 -2.37 -11.44
CA ARG A 151 5.64 -3.82 -11.40
C ARG A 151 4.90 -4.20 -10.14
N ILE A 152 4.07 -5.25 -10.22
CA ILE A 152 3.47 -5.90 -9.05
C ILE A 152 4.11 -7.27 -8.90
N TYR A 153 4.70 -7.51 -7.73
CA TYR A 153 5.28 -8.80 -7.38
C TYR A 153 4.35 -9.52 -6.41
N LYS A 154 4.15 -10.80 -6.67
CA LYS A 154 3.42 -11.69 -5.74
C LYS A 154 4.43 -12.45 -4.89
N HIS A 155 4.21 -12.48 -3.58
CA HIS A 155 5.00 -13.27 -2.65
C HIS A 155 4.50 -14.72 -2.65
N ASP A 156 5.35 -15.68 -2.93
CA ASP A 156 5.01 -17.08 -2.72
C ASP A 156 5.47 -17.55 -1.33
N TRP A 157 4.96 -18.70 -0.91
CA TRP A 157 5.27 -19.26 0.40
C TRP A 157 6.72 -19.71 0.56
N LYS A 158 7.50 -19.74 -0.51
CA LYS A 158 8.93 -20.02 -0.52
C LYS A 158 9.79 -18.77 -0.41
N LYS A 159 9.17 -17.63 -0.14
CA LYS A 159 9.81 -16.30 -0.09
C LYS A 159 10.43 -15.86 -1.41
N VAL A 160 9.88 -16.33 -2.51
CA VAL A 160 10.24 -15.91 -3.86
C VAL A 160 9.21 -14.91 -4.35
N TRP A 161 9.67 -13.85 -4.96
CA TRP A 161 8.81 -12.85 -5.57
C TRP A 161 8.74 -13.06 -7.09
N SER A 162 7.54 -13.04 -7.65
CA SER A 162 7.32 -13.20 -9.08
C SER A 162 6.36 -12.13 -9.60
N VAL A 163 6.52 -11.75 -10.87
CA VAL A 163 5.56 -10.89 -11.56
C VAL A 163 4.53 -11.75 -12.30
N GLU A 164 3.41 -11.14 -12.65
CA GLU A 164 2.37 -11.80 -13.43
C GLU A 164 2.88 -12.16 -14.83
N ASN A 165 2.59 -13.36 -15.30
CA ASN A 165 2.94 -13.86 -16.64
C ASN A 165 4.45 -14.03 -16.91
N ASP A 166 5.25 -14.20 -15.89
CA ASP A 166 6.65 -14.60 -16.06
C ASP A 166 6.76 -16.12 -16.24
#